data_d58f5dc77de313d5b9bc3d509b87eccb
#
_entry.id   d58f5dc77de313d5b9bc3d509b87eccb
#
_cell.length_a   1.000
_cell.length_b   1.000
_cell.length_c   1.000
_cell.angle_alpha   90.00
_cell.angle_beta   90.00
_cell.angle_gamma   90.00
#
_symmetry.space_group_name_H-M   'P 1'
#
loop_
_entity.id
_entity.type
_entity.pdbx_description
1 polymer ?
#
loop_
_entity_poly.entity_id
_entity_poly.type
_entity_poly.pdbx_seq_one_letter_code
_entity_poly.pdbx_strand_id
1 'polypeptide(L)'
;AQNPATKGEIRWNGIPVWENKEALSHICFSRELNQVSGNNMNALRIKDYLQAAEAFLPHWDKQMADSLVKQFQLEPKKRINKLSKGMLSMVTIIVALASKADFTILDEPVAGLDVIAREKFYHLLLEEYENTDRTFVVSTHIIEEAADIFEEVIIVKEGKILLKENTQDLLDRSYHVSGHADQVDAACAGLAVHHAEQIGRSKGVTVLLEEGQTI
;
A
#
# COMPACT_ATOMS: atom_id res chain seq x y z
N ALA A 1 -5.67 2.07 -15.20
CA ALA A 1 -6.49 1.74 -16.35
C ALA A 1 -7.77 2.59 -16.49
N GLN A 2 -8.02 3.57 -15.61
CA GLN A 2 -9.19 4.46 -15.72
C GLN A 2 -8.98 5.59 -16.74
N ASN A 3 -7.72 5.94 -17.00
CA ASN A 3 -7.35 6.94 -17.99
C ASN A 3 -6.24 6.40 -18.89
N PRO A 4 -6.22 6.78 -20.18
CA PRO A 4 -5.10 6.45 -21.07
C PRO A 4 -3.81 7.10 -20.55
N ALA A 5 -2.68 6.46 -20.78
CA ALA A 5 -1.39 7.06 -20.47
C ALA A 5 -1.18 8.32 -21.35
N THR A 6 -0.72 9.42 -20.77
CA THR A 6 -0.41 10.65 -21.51
C THR A 6 0.78 10.46 -22.45
N LYS A 7 1.74 9.63 -22.03
CA LYS A 7 2.90 9.19 -22.83
C LYS A 7 3.26 7.76 -22.41
N GLY A 8 3.82 7.00 -23.34
CA GLY A 8 4.19 5.61 -23.12
C GLY A 8 3.00 4.67 -23.14
N GLU A 9 3.21 3.45 -22.70
CA GLU A 9 2.22 2.37 -22.71
C GLU A 9 2.35 1.55 -21.41
N ILE A 10 1.20 1.09 -20.91
CA ILE A 10 1.14 0.18 -19.77
C ILE A 10 0.77 -1.20 -20.32
N ARG A 11 1.56 -2.22 -19.97
CA ARG A 11 1.37 -3.61 -20.39
C ARG A 11 1.30 -4.54 -19.18
N TRP A 12 0.48 -5.57 -19.30
CA TRP A 12 0.44 -6.74 -18.42
C TRP A 12 0.95 -7.95 -19.22
N ASN A 13 2.06 -8.54 -18.78
CA ASN A 13 2.68 -9.67 -19.50
C ASN A 13 2.81 -9.44 -21.02
N GLY A 14 3.21 -8.23 -21.43
CA GLY A 14 3.32 -7.84 -22.83
C GLY A 14 2.00 -7.43 -23.51
N ILE A 15 0.85 -7.60 -22.88
CA ILE A 15 -0.47 -7.23 -23.40
C ILE A 15 -0.81 -5.80 -22.98
N PRO A 16 -1.21 -4.90 -23.91
CA PRO A 16 -1.65 -3.55 -23.54
C PRO A 16 -2.86 -3.60 -22.59
N VAL A 17 -2.81 -2.79 -21.52
CA VAL A 17 -3.85 -2.77 -20.48
C VAL A 17 -5.06 -1.91 -20.86
N TRP A 18 -4.85 -0.87 -21.71
CA TRP A 18 -5.92 0.05 -22.04
C TRP A 18 -7.04 -0.62 -22.84
N GLU A 19 -8.28 -0.52 -22.34
CA GLU A 19 -9.50 -1.11 -22.92
C GLU A 19 -9.38 -2.62 -23.23
N ASN A 20 -8.47 -3.32 -22.58
CA ASN A 20 -8.25 -4.74 -22.80
C ASN A 20 -8.85 -5.56 -21.65
N LYS A 21 -9.94 -6.27 -21.94
CA LYS A 21 -10.67 -7.06 -20.95
C LYS A 21 -9.82 -8.17 -20.34
N GLU A 22 -8.99 -8.84 -21.14
CA GLU A 22 -8.12 -9.91 -20.69
C GLU A 22 -7.08 -9.36 -19.67
N ALA A 23 -6.30 -8.36 -20.05
CA ALA A 23 -5.32 -7.76 -19.14
C ALA A 23 -5.98 -7.17 -17.88
N LEU A 24 -7.15 -6.53 -18.01
CA LEU A 24 -7.87 -5.95 -16.89
C LEU A 24 -8.48 -7.00 -15.95
N SER A 25 -8.73 -8.23 -16.41
CA SER A 25 -9.22 -9.32 -15.55
C SER A 25 -8.20 -9.77 -14.53
N HIS A 26 -6.91 -9.54 -14.77
CA HIS A 26 -5.79 -9.87 -13.89
C HIS A 26 -5.41 -8.75 -12.92
N ILE A 27 -6.03 -7.56 -13.04
CA ILE A 27 -5.63 -6.37 -12.27
C ILE A 27 -6.77 -5.90 -11.38
N CYS A 28 -6.51 -5.78 -10.08
CA CYS A 28 -7.39 -5.11 -9.14
C CYS A 28 -6.74 -3.81 -8.67
N PHE A 29 -7.47 -2.69 -8.77
CA PHE A 29 -7.07 -1.42 -8.20
C PHE A 29 -8.06 -1.00 -7.11
N SER A 30 -7.63 -1.11 -5.87
CA SER A 30 -8.37 -0.71 -4.68
C SER A 30 -7.86 0.63 -4.19
N ARG A 31 -8.68 1.65 -4.34
CA ARG A 31 -8.39 3.01 -3.87
C ARG A 31 -9.25 3.40 -2.68
N GLU A 32 -8.83 4.41 -1.97
CA GLU A 32 -9.60 5.02 -0.89
C GLU A 32 -11.02 5.39 -1.38
N LEU A 33 -12.04 4.94 -0.64
CA LEU A 33 -13.42 5.33 -0.87
C LEU A 33 -13.68 6.67 -0.18
N ASN A 34 -13.92 7.70 -0.98
CA ASN A 34 -14.28 9.03 -0.46
C ASN A 34 -15.80 9.14 -0.27
N GLN A 35 -16.22 9.70 0.86
CA GLN A 35 -17.63 9.98 1.17
C GLN A 35 -18.23 11.13 0.35
N VAL A 36 -17.59 11.55 -0.74
CA VAL A 36 -18.00 12.73 -1.52
C VAL A 36 -19.42 12.53 -2.05
N SER A 37 -20.29 13.42 -1.64
CA SER A 37 -21.69 13.53 -2.05
C SER A 37 -21.81 13.58 -3.58
N GLY A 38 -22.57 12.66 -4.14
CA GLY A 38 -22.94 12.70 -5.57
C GLY A 38 -22.81 11.38 -6.34
N ASN A 39 -22.08 10.40 -5.84
CA ASN A 39 -22.02 9.07 -6.47
C ASN A 39 -23.11 8.16 -5.91
N ASN A 40 -23.95 7.60 -6.78
CA ASN A 40 -24.99 6.62 -6.41
C ASN A 40 -24.42 5.40 -5.64
N MET A 41 -23.13 5.08 -5.80
CA MET A 41 -22.45 4.00 -5.09
C MET A 41 -22.35 4.25 -3.57
N ASN A 42 -22.30 5.50 -3.11
CA ASN A 42 -22.24 5.82 -1.68
C ASN A 42 -23.56 5.54 -0.94
N ALA A 43 -24.65 5.36 -1.66
CA ALA A 43 -25.95 4.98 -1.08
C ALA A 43 -26.10 3.46 -0.90
N LEU A 44 -25.23 2.65 -1.51
CA LEU A 44 -25.26 1.19 -1.40
C LEU A 44 -24.95 0.74 0.04
N ARG A 45 -25.46 -0.41 0.40
CA ARG A 45 -25.05 -1.12 1.61
C ARG A 45 -23.75 -1.88 1.33
N ILE A 46 -22.98 -2.21 2.35
CA ILE A 46 -21.75 -3.02 2.22
C ILE A 46 -22.01 -4.27 1.37
N LYS A 47 -23.06 -5.05 1.68
CA LYS A 47 -23.39 -6.26 0.93
C LYS A 47 -23.67 -6.00 -0.56
N ASP A 48 -24.36 -4.91 -0.87
CA ASP A 48 -24.72 -4.57 -2.26
C ASP A 48 -23.48 -4.09 -3.03
N TYR A 49 -22.55 -3.41 -2.33
CA TYR A 49 -21.25 -2.99 -2.87
C TYR A 49 -20.34 -4.20 -3.18
N LEU A 50 -20.25 -5.17 -2.24
CA LEU A 50 -19.46 -6.39 -2.45
C LEU A 50 -20.08 -7.28 -3.54
N GLN A 51 -21.42 -7.34 -3.65
CA GLN A 51 -22.10 -8.02 -4.74
C GLN A 51 -21.81 -7.37 -6.10
N ALA A 52 -21.73 -6.05 -6.15
CA ALA A 52 -21.30 -5.36 -7.36
C ALA A 52 -19.82 -5.68 -7.71
N ALA A 53 -18.94 -5.72 -6.71
CA ALA A 53 -17.54 -6.14 -6.93
C ALA A 53 -17.45 -7.57 -7.49
N GLU A 54 -18.21 -8.52 -6.93
CA GLU A 54 -18.34 -9.91 -7.44
C GLU A 54 -18.74 -9.96 -8.91
N ALA A 55 -19.62 -9.08 -9.36
CA ALA A 55 -20.06 -9.05 -10.76
C ALA A 55 -19.00 -8.53 -11.74
N PHE A 56 -18.02 -7.72 -11.26
CA PHE A 56 -16.99 -7.12 -12.11
C PHE A 56 -15.63 -7.84 -12.02
N LEU A 57 -15.39 -8.62 -10.96
CA LEU A 57 -14.11 -9.28 -10.68
C LEU A 57 -14.23 -10.77 -11.00
N PRO A 58 -13.61 -11.27 -12.09
CA PRO A 58 -13.87 -12.62 -12.61
C PRO A 58 -13.38 -13.75 -11.69
N HIS A 59 -12.41 -13.48 -10.83
CA HIS A 59 -11.82 -14.46 -9.90
C HIS A 59 -12.31 -14.28 -8.44
N TRP A 60 -13.45 -13.60 -8.25
CA TRP A 60 -13.98 -13.26 -6.94
C TRP A 60 -14.14 -14.45 -6.00
N ASP A 61 -13.48 -14.38 -4.86
CA ASP A 61 -13.63 -15.35 -3.76
C ASP A 61 -14.69 -14.87 -2.76
N LYS A 62 -15.90 -15.37 -2.96
CA LYS A 62 -17.04 -15.05 -2.08
C LYS A 62 -16.83 -15.52 -0.65
N GLN A 63 -16.21 -16.69 -0.45
CA GLN A 63 -16.02 -17.24 0.89
C GLN A 63 -15.02 -16.38 1.69
N MET A 64 -13.95 -15.94 1.05
CA MET A 64 -13.01 -14.99 1.63
C MET A 64 -13.69 -13.67 1.96
N ALA A 65 -14.46 -13.08 1.03
CA ALA A 65 -15.18 -11.84 1.28
C ALA A 65 -16.12 -11.94 2.50
N ASP A 66 -16.93 -12.99 2.58
CA ASP A 66 -17.85 -13.23 3.70
C ASP A 66 -17.09 -13.47 5.03
N SER A 67 -15.95 -14.15 4.99
CA SER A 67 -15.06 -14.33 6.14
C SER A 67 -14.50 -13.02 6.65
N LEU A 68 -13.93 -12.21 5.73
CA LEU A 68 -13.33 -10.92 6.07
C LEU A 68 -14.37 -9.92 6.62
N VAL A 69 -15.60 -9.90 6.08
CA VAL A 69 -16.70 -9.08 6.63
C VAL A 69 -16.95 -9.42 8.10
N LYS A 70 -16.95 -10.71 8.45
CA LYS A 70 -17.08 -11.17 9.85
C LYS A 70 -15.88 -10.80 10.70
N GLN A 71 -14.67 -11.03 10.17
CA GLN A 71 -13.42 -10.77 10.87
C GLN A 71 -13.22 -9.28 11.18
N PHE A 72 -13.62 -8.38 10.28
CA PHE A 72 -13.61 -6.92 10.49
C PHE A 72 -14.85 -6.41 11.22
N GLN A 73 -15.76 -7.30 11.63
CA GLN A 73 -16.99 -6.97 12.36
C GLN A 73 -17.83 -5.91 11.63
N LEU A 74 -17.84 -5.96 10.30
CA LEU A 74 -18.64 -5.05 9.50
C LEU A 74 -20.10 -5.50 9.45
N GLU A 75 -21.01 -4.55 9.58
CA GLU A 75 -22.46 -4.81 9.46
C GLU A 75 -22.87 -4.74 7.97
N PRO A 76 -23.22 -5.88 7.30
CA PRO A 76 -23.47 -5.91 5.85
C PRO A 76 -24.60 -5.01 5.37
N LYS A 77 -25.56 -4.69 6.26
CA LYS A 77 -26.70 -3.82 5.95
C LYS A 77 -26.39 -2.33 6.09
N LYS A 78 -25.26 -1.96 6.69
CA LYS A 78 -24.85 -0.57 6.88
C LYS A 78 -24.48 0.06 5.53
N ARG A 79 -24.85 1.33 5.34
CA ARG A 79 -24.60 2.06 4.09
C ARG A 79 -23.15 2.56 4.04
N ILE A 80 -22.54 2.55 2.87
CA ILE A 80 -21.17 3.04 2.62
C ILE A 80 -20.97 4.47 3.13
N ASN A 81 -21.92 5.38 2.87
CA ASN A 81 -21.86 6.77 3.32
C ASN A 81 -22.02 6.97 4.86
N LYS A 82 -22.25 5.92 5.61
CA LYS A 82 -22.36 5.92 7.08
C LYS A 82 -21.17 5.22 7.76
N LEU A 83 -20.17 4.80 6.98
CA LEU A 83 -18.99 4.16 7.51
C LEU A 83 -17.97 5.22 7.98
N SER A 84 -17.19 4.89 9.01
CA SER A 84 -15.99 5.64 9.34
C SER A 84 -14.92 5.45 8.25
N LYS A 85 -13.88 6.29 8.25
CA LYS A 85 -12.76 6.15 7.33
C LYS A 85 -12.12 4.76 7.43
N GLY A 86 -11.84 4.26 8.63
CA GLY A 86 -11.31 2.91 8.83
C GLY A 86 -12.24 1.80 8.35
N MET A 87 -13.57 1.92 8.55
CA MET A 87 -14.50 0.95 8.00
C MET A 87 -14.54 0.96 6.47
N LEU A 88 -14.36 2.12 5.83
CA LEU A 88 -14.22 2.23 4.38
C LEU A 88 -12.95 1.51 3.90
N SER A 89 -11.84 1.72 4.58
CA SER A 89 -10.58 1.01 4.30
C SER A 89 -10.76 -0.51 4.44
N MET A 90 -11.46 -1.00 5.46
CA MET A 90 -11.76 -2.43 5.59
C MET A 90 -12.57 -2.97 4.41
N VAL A 91 -13.55 -2.21 3.89
CA VAL A 91 -14.32 -2.61 2.70
C VAL A 91 -13.44 -2.69 1.46
N THR A 92 -12.55 -1.72 1.25
CA THR A 92 -11.61 -1.72 0.11
C THR A 92 -10.60 -2.85 0.20
N ILE A 93 -10.10 -3.17 1.39
CA ILE A 93 -9.24 -4.33 1.66
C ILE A 93 -9.96 -5.65 1.31
N ILE A 94 -11.22 -5.81 1.72
CA ILE A 94 -12.01 -6.99 1.36
C ILE A 94 -12.10 -7.15 -0.15
N VAL A 95 -12.38 -6.07 -0.88
CA VAL A 95 -12.44 -6.11 -2.35
C VAL A 95 -11.09 -6.50 -2.95
N ALA A 96 -9.98 -5.94 -2.46
CA ALA A 96 -8.64 -6.22 -2.95
C ALA A 96 -8.23 -7.68 -2.74
N LEU A 97 -8.44 -8.23 -1.53
CA LEU A 97 -8.06 -9.61 -1.21
C LEU A 97 -8.98 -10.62 -1.90
N ALA A 98 -10.31 -10.41 -1.83
CA ALA A 98 -11.28 -11.31 -2.42
C ALA A 98 -11.36 -11.24 -3.96
N SER A 99 -10.76 -10.23 -4.58
CA SER A 99 -10.65 -10.13 -6.05
C SER A 99 -9.91 -11.30 -6.68
N LYS A 100 -8.97 -11.90 -5.93
CA LYS A 100 -8.02 -12.92 -6.41
C LYS A 100 -7.32 -12.54 -7.71
N ALA A 101 -7.18 -11.24 -7.98
CA ALA A 101 -6.46 -10.75 -9.15
C ALA A 101 -4.95 -10.97 -8.97
N ASP A 102 -4.25 -11.35 -10.04
CA ASP A 102 -2.81 -11.65 -10.02
C ASP A 102 -1.97 -10.43 -9.64
N PHE A 103 -2.44 -9.24 -10.02
CA PHE A 103 -1.79 -7.96 -9.69
C PHE A 103 -2.77 -7.03 -8.97
N THR A 104 -2.52 -6.77 -7.71
CA THR A 104 -3.41 -5.96 -6.88
C THR A 104 -2.70 -4.71 -6.37
N ILE A 105 -3.25 -3.54 -6.69
CA ILE A 105 -2.78 -2.25 -6.22
C ILE A 105 -3.72 -1.76 -5.12
N LEU A 106 -3.15 -1.46 -3.95
CA LEU A 106 -3.87 -0.87 -2.81
C LEU A 106 -3.35 0.55 -2.58
N ASP A 107 -4.23 1.52 -2.71
CA ASP A 107 -3.91 2.93 -2.50
C ASP A 107 -4.31 3.37 -1.10
N GLU A 108 -3.31 3.65 -0.25
CA GLU A 108 -3.47 4.02 1.17
C GLU A 108 -4.42 3.10 1.96
N PRO A 109 -4.26 1.76 1.90
CA PRO A 109 -5.24 0.82 2.45
C PRO A 109 -5.43 0.93 3.96
N VAL A 110 -4.41 1.40 4.69
CA VAL A 110 -4.43 1.50 6.16
C VAL A 110 -4.93 2.85 6.67
N ALA A 111 -5.33 3.76 5.77
CA ALA A 111 -5.81 5.07 6.14
C ALA A 111 -7.03 5.00 7.07
N GLY A 112 -6.91 5.56 8.28
CA GLY A 112 -7.96 5.58 9.29
C GLY A 112 -8.20 4.27 10.03
N LEU A 113 -7.37 3.25 9.83
CA LEU A 113 -7.34 2.05 10.66
C LEU A 113 -6.62 2.34 11.98
N ASP A 114 -7.10 1.74 13.06
CA ASP A 114 -6.33 1.66 14.30
C ASP A 114 -5.20 0.63 14.17
N VAL A 115 -4.30 0.59 15.15
CA VAL A 115 -3.11 -0.27 15.13
C VAL A 115 -3.48 -1.75 14.96
N ILE A 116 -4.50 -2.22 15.68
CA ILE A 116 -4.92 -3.63 15.65
C ILE A 116 -5.48 -4.01 14.28
N ALA A 117 -6.31 -3.15 13.69
CA ALA A 117 -6.87 -3.40 12.36
C ALA A 117 -5.79 -3.34 11.26
N ARG A 118 -4.77 -2.50 11.45
CA ARG A 118 -3.63 -2.37 10.54
C ARG A 118 -2.74 -3.62 10.58
N GLU A 119 -2.34 -4.08 11.76
CA GLU A 119 -1.60 -5.33 11.92
C GLU A 119 -2.35 -6.51 11.30
N LYS A 120 -3.66 -6.57 11.52
CA LYS A 120 -4.50 -7.60 10.92
C LYS A 120 -4.51 -7.54 9.40
N PHE A 121 -4.58 -6.35 8.81
CA PHE A 121 -4.49 -6.19 7.36
C PHE A 121 -3.16 -6.72 6.81
N TYR A 122 -2.04 -6.35 7.41
CA TYR A 122 -0.73 -6.79 6.96
C TYR A 122 -0.54 -8.31 7.10
N HIS A 123 -1.05 -8.89 8.19
CA HIS A 123 -1.05 -10.34 8.35
C HIS A 123 -1.84 -11.05 7.23
N LEU A 124 -3.04 -10.56 6.90
CA LEU A 124 -3.86 -11.10 5.82
C LEU A 124 -3.19 -10.93 4.44
N LEU A 125 -2.51 -9.79 4.24
CA LEU A 125 -1.77 -9.52 3.00
C LEU A 125 -0.61 -10.48 2.81
N LEU A 126 0.18 -10.71 3.87
CA LEU A 126 1.30 -11.65 3.87
C LEU A 126 0.82 -13.09 3.68
N GLU A 127 -0.26 -13.50 4.37
CA GLU A 127 -0.86 -14.83 4.21
C GLU A 127 -1.28 -15.07 2.74
N GLU A 128 -1.90 -14.09 2.10
CA GLU A 128 -2.24 -14.19 0.67
C GLU A 128 -1.01 -14.23 -0.23
N TYR A 129 0.00 -13.42 0.07
CA TYR A 129 1.25 -13.39 -0.68
C TYR A 129 2.00 -14.72 -0.61
N GLU A 130 2.15 -15.30 0.58
CA GLU A 130 2.87 -16.57 0.79
C GLU A 130 2.16 -17.79 0.17
N ASN A 131 0.83 -17.75 0.12
CA ASN A 131 0.03 -18.87 -0.37
C ASN A 131 -0.37 -18.79 -1.84
N THR A 132 -0.02 -17.70 -2.54
CA THR A 132 -0.40 -17.48 -3.94
C THR A 132 0.74 -16.81 -4.72
N ASP A 133 0.68 -16.89 -6.06
CA ASP A 133 1.62 -16.18 -6.95
C ASP A 133 1.18 -14.73 -7.24
N ARG A 134 0.41 -14.11 -6.34
CA ARG A 134 -0.10 -12.75 -6.52
C ARG A 134 0.96 -11.71 -6.22
N THR A 135 0.94 -10.64 -6.98
CA THR A 135 1.76 -9.45 -6.72
C THR A 135 0.89 -8.35 -6.09
N PHE A 136 1.37 -7.80 -4.98
CA PHE A 136 0.73 -6.67 -4.30
C PHE A 136 1.59 -5.42 -4.37
N VAL A 137 0.98 -4.31 -4.74
CA VAL A 137 1.58 -2.97 -4.68
C VAL A 137 0.78 -2.14 -3.69
N VAL A 138 1.42 -1.65 -2.65
CA VAL A 138 0.78 -0.83 -1.61
C VAL A 138 1.37 0.56 -1.64
N SER A 139 0.55 1.58 -1.87
CA SER A 139 0.98 2.95 -1.61
C SER A 139 0.75 3.29 -0.14
N THR A 140 1.75 3.85 0.51
CA THR A 140 1.65 4.30 1.90
C THR A 140 2.61 5.45 2.15
N HIS A 141 2.27 6.31 3.10
CA HIS A 141 3.16 7.33 3.64
C HIS A 141 3.76 6.92 5.01
N ILE A 142 3.43 5.71 5.49
CA ILE A 142 3.92 5.17 6.76
C ILE A 142 5.11 4.25 6.46
N ILE A 143 6.30 4.86 6.44
CA ILE A 143 7.54 4.19 5.99
C ILE A 143 7.96 3.08 6.97
N GLU A 144 7.71 3.27 8.27
CA GLU A 144 8.09 2.31 9.30
C GLU A 144 7.44 0.93 9.11
N GLU A 145 6.25 0.89 8.51
CA GLU A 145 5.54 -0.36 8.24
C GLU A 145 6.04 -1.07 6.98
N ALA A 146 6.68 -0.33 6.07
CA ALA A 146 7.16 -0.89 4.81
C ALA A 146 8.36 -1.82 5.01
N ALA A 147 9.23 -1.50 5.97
CA ALA A 147 10.50 -2.20 6.19
C ALA A 147 10.34 -3.68 6.55
N ASP A 148 9.28 -4.02 7.30
CA ASP A 148 9.08 -5.37 7.82
C ASP A 148 8.20 -6.25 6.89
N ILE A 149 7.58 -5.68 5.86
CA ILE A 149 6.52 -6.34 5.11
C ILE A 149 6.82 -6.46 3.62
N PHE A 150 7.49 -5.48 3.02
CA PHE A 150 7.67 -5.41 1.58
C PHE A 150 9.05 -5.86 1.13
N GLU A 151 9.10 -6.65 0.06
CA GLU A 151 10.36 -7.08 -0.57
C GLU A 151 11.05 -5.94 -1.31
N GLU A 152 10.28 -5.05 -1.95
CA GLU A 152 10.79 -3.97 -2.78
C GLU A 152 10.13 -2.65 -2.42
N VAL A 153 10.94 -1.59 -2.32
CA VAL A 153 10.50 -0.23 -2.05
C VAL A 153 10.75 0.66 -3.27
N ILE A 154 9.74 1.42 -3.64
CA ILE A 154 9.81 2.44 -4.69
C ILE A 154 9.46 3.80 -4.09
N ILE A 155 10.42 4.72 -4.03
CA ILE A 155 10.19 6.09 -3.57
C ILE A 155 9.91 6.98 -4.78
N VAL A 156 8.74 7.62 -4.77
CA VAL A 156 8.32 8.55 -5.83
C VAL A 156 8.24 9.97 -5.27
N LYS A 157 8.88 10.92 -5.93
CA LYS A 157 8.80 12.35 -5.60
C LYS A 157 8.69 13.18 -6.88
N GLU A 158 7.74 14.12 -6.89
CA GLU A 158 7.51 15.03 -8.03
C GLU A 158 7.34 14.28 -9.38
N GLY A 159 6.68 13.12 -9.35
CA GLY A 159 6.45 12.30 -10.53
C GLY A 159 7.68 11.55 -11.06
N LYS A 160 8.77 11.50 -10.30
CA LYS A 160 9.99 10.76 -10.63
C LYS A 160 10.26 9.68 -9.59
N ILE A 161 10.77 8.54 -10.04
CA ILE A 161 11.30 7.52 -9.16
C ILE A 161 12.65 8.00 -8.65
N LEU A 162 12.75 8.19 -7.34
CA LEU A 162 14.01 8.54 -6.66
C LEU A 162 14.83 7.30 -6.31
N LEU A 163 14.13 6.24 -5.88
CA LEU A 163 14.73 5.00 -5.42
C LEU A 163 13.83 3.85 -5.86
N LYS A 164 14.43 2.75 -6.28
CA LYS A 164 13.81 1.45 -6.44
C LYS A 164 14.82 0.39 -6.02
N GLU A 165 14.60 -0.22 -4.86
CA GLU A 165 15.53 -1.18 -4.27
C GLU A 165 14.81 -2.28 -3.49
N ASN A 166 15.50 -3.41 -3.30
CA ASN A 166 15.09 -4.42 -2.33
C ASN A 166 15.15 -3.83 -0.92
N THR A 167 14.15 -4.13 -0.10
CA THR A 167 14.02 -3.57 1.25
C THR A 167 15.17 -4.00 2.14
N GLN A 168 15.59 -5.26 2.08
CA GLN A 168 16.70 -5.76 2.90
C GLN A 168 18.02 -5.08 2.52
N ASP A 169 18.30 -4.93 1.22
CA ASP A 169 19.50 -4.23 0.74
C ASP A 169 19.53 -2.77 1.20
N LEU A 170 18.35 -2.13 1.22
CA LEU A 170 18.19 -0.76 1.72
C LEU A 170 18.43 -0.67 3.23
N LEU A 171 17.89 -1.62 4.01
CA LEU A 171 18.08 -1.68 5.47
C LEU A 171 19.53 -1.95 5.83
N ASP A 172 20.20 -2.86 5.14
CA ASP A 172 21.60 -3.24 5.39
C ASP A 172 22.58 -2.06 5.19
N ARG A 173 22.15 -1.06 4.40
CA ARG A 173 22.93 0.16 4.15
C ARG A 173 22.43 1.38 4.91
N SER A 174 21.33 1.25 5.63
CA SER A 174 20.68 2.35 6.36
C SER A 174 21.15 2.35 7.82
N TYR A 175 21.74 3.45 8.26
CA TYR A 175 22.22 3.59 9.63
C TYR A 175 21.64 4.82 10.31
N HIS A 176 21.16 4.64 11.53
CA HIS A 176 20.74 5.75 12.37
C HIS A 176 21.88 6.10 13.34
N VAL A 177 22.43 7.29 13.18
CA VAL A 177 23.51 7.81 14.02
C VAL A 177 22.94 8.89 14.95
N SER A 178 23.05 8.70 16.24
CA SER A 178 22.57 9.67 17.22
C SER A 178 23.60 9.96 18.30
N GLY A 179 23.58 11.20 18.78
CA GLY A 179 24.53 11.65 19.80
C GLY A 179 24.58 13.17 19.93
N HIS A 180 25.72 13.70 20.42
CA HIS A 180 25.92 15.15 20.49
C HIS A 180 26.06 15.72 19.06
N ALA A 181 25.41 16.84 18.76
CA ALA A 181 25.29 17.37 17.39
C ALA A 181 26.63 17.46 16.66
N ASP A 182 27.67 18.03 17.33
CA ASP A 182 29.00 18.20 16.75
C ASP A 182 29.69 16.85 16.40
N GLN A 183 29.42 15.81 17.21
CA GLN A 183 29.97 14.46 16.99
C GLN A 183 29.26 13.76 15.84
N VAL A 184 27.93 13.88 15.78
CA VAL A 184 27.12 13.32 14.68
C VAL A 184 27.47 13.99 13.36
N ASP A 185 27.64 15.32 13.34
CA ASP A 185 28.04 16.05 12.14
C ASP A 185 29.45 15.63 11.65
N ALA A 186 30.37 15.41 12.59
CA ALA A 186 31.70 14.93 12.23
C ALA A 186 31.71 13.49 11.72
N ALA A 187 30.92 12.59 12.33
CA ALA A 187 30.84 11.18 11.93
C ALA A 187 30.14 11.01 10.56
N CYS A 188 29.16 11.85 10.28
CA CYS A 188 28.37 11.78 9.04
C CYS A 188 28.91 12.73 7.94
N ALA A 189 30.07 13.33 8.12
CA ALA A 189 30.65 14.25 7.14
C ALA A 189 30.95 13.54 5.82
N GLY A 190 30.31 13.97 4.73
CA GLY A 190 30.47 13.37 3.40
C GLY A 190 29.54 12.19 3.09
N LEU A 191 28.69 11.79 4.03
CA LEU A 191 27.66 10.77 3.81
C LEU A 191 26.35 11.39 3.31
N ALA A 192 25.57 10.60 2.59
CA ALA A 192 24.23 11.00 2.15
C ALA A 192 23.24 10.96 3.34
N VAL A 193 22.90 12.13 3.89
CA VAL A 193 21.93 12.27 4.96
C VAL A 193 20.53 12.37 4.37
N HIS A 194 19.65 11.42 4.71
CA HIS A 194 18.28 11.34 4.24
C HIS A 194 17.24 11.90 5.22
N HIS A 195 17.53 11.77 6.51
CA HIS A 195 16.71 12.35 7.58
C HIS A 195 17.61 12.92 8.66
N ALA A 196 17.24 14.06 9.21
CA ALA A 196 17.94 14.66 10.35
C ALA A 196 16.93 15.31 11.30
N GLU A 197 17.06 15.01 12.57
CA GLU A 197 16.32 15.63 13.64
C GLU A 197 17.28 16.15 14.73
N GLN A 198 16.94 17.28 15.33
CA GLN A 198 17.75 17.85 16.42
C GLN A 198 16.86 18.34 17.55
N ILE A 199 17.16 17.89 18.76
CA ILE A 199 16.49 18.30 19.99
C ILE A 199 17.55 18.84 20.94
N GLY A 200 17.62 20.17 21.06
CA GLY A 200 18.64 20.84 21.87
C GLY A 200 20.06 20.57 21.35
N ARG A 201 20.88 19.88 22.15
CA ARG A 201 22.27 19.50 21.82
C ARG A 201 22.38 18.08 21.22
N SER A 202 21.29 17.32 21.22
CA SER A 202 21.25 15.98 20.65
C SER A 202 20.78 16.04 19.21
N LYS A 203 21.43 15.28 18.35
CA LYS A 203 21.10 15.15 16.93
C LYS A 203 21.01 13.67 16.56
N GLY A 204 20.00 13.32 15.76
CA GLY A 204 19.84 12.04 15.12
C GLY A 204 19.83 12.24 13.63
N VAL A 205 20.55 11.42 12.88
CA VAL A 205 20.53 11.41 11.42
C VAL A 205 20.42 9.98 10.89
N THR A 206 19.70 9.82 9.79
CA THR A 206 19.70 8.57 9.03
C THR A 206 20.51 8.76 7.77
N VAL A 207 21.50 7.92 7.60
CA VAL A 207 22.40 7.91 6.44
C VAL A 207 22.26 6.60 5.67
N LEU A 208 22.40 6.68 4.35
CA LEU A 208 22.55 5.52 3.48
C LEU A 208 24.01 5.44 3.05
N LEU A 209 24.65 4.29 3.32
CA LEU A 209 26.03 4.05 2.88
C LEU A 209 26.03 3.53 1.45
N GLU A 210 26.93 4.07 0.62
CA GLU A 210 27.27 3.49 -0.66
C GLU A 210 28.28 2.35 -0.47
N GLU A 211 28.43 1.50 -1.49
CA GLU A 211 29.36 0.38 -1.45
C GLU A 211 30.79 0.84 -1.11
N GLY A 212 31.36 0.30 -0.04
CA GLY A 212 32.71 0.66 0.46
C GLY A 212 32.75 1.85 1.41
N GLN A 213 31.63 2.49 1.75
CA GLN A 213 31.57 3.51 2.80
C GLN A 213 31.41 2.88 4.17
N THR A 214 31.95 3.54 5.20
CA THR A 214 31.81 3.20 6.63
C THR A 214 31.54 4.45 7.43
N ILE A 215 30.90 4.31 8.60
CA ILE A 215 30.69 5.36 9.61
C ILE A 215 31.84 5.32 10.59
#